data_c26d775ce30339632cec1447f7145086
#
_entry.id   c26d775ce30339632cec1447f7145086
#
_cell.length_a   1.000
_cell.length_b   1.000
_cell.length_c   1.000
_cell.angle_alpha   90.00
_cell.angle_beta   90.00
_cell.angle_gamma   90.00
#
_symmetry.space_group_name_H-M   'P 1'
#
loop_
_entity.id
_entity.type
_entity.pdbx_description
1 polymer ?
#
loop_
_entity_poly.entity_id
_entity_poly.type
_entity_poly.pdbx_seq_one_letter_code
_entity_poly.pdbx_strand_id
1 'polypeptide(L)'
;MRGVILDRNSLGDADLTPLTSRLEGWEIHGSTLEGQTEERIQHCEVVLTNKVVLDQAVIAASPSLRFIGIMATGTNNVDLEAARERKIVVCNARGYATNSVAQHTIGLMLNLATQQHRYIADTGANRWQESDVFCRLDYPIIELAGKTLGIIGLGELGSAVAKLGQALGMTVLALRSENGAESATIPRVSMEEVLC
;
A
#
# COMPACT_ATOMS: atom_id res chain seq x y z
N MET A 1 19.94 -19.31 15.55
CA MET A 1 19.71 -18.22 14.58
C MET A 1 18.91 -17.14 15.30
N ARG A 2 19.45 -15.91 15.44
CA ARG A 2 18.80 -14.79 16.12
C ARG A 2 18.08 -13.91 15.10
N GLY A 3 16.85 -13.55 15.39
CA GLY A 3 16.04 -12.69 14.55
C GLY A 3 15.56 -11.45 15.28
N VAL A 4 15.34 -10.36 14.56
CA VAL A 4 14.76 -9.14 15.09
C VAL A 4 13.62 -8.65 14.19
N ILE A 5 12.56 -8.16 14.82
CA ILE A 5 11.48 -7.40 14.17
C ILE A 5 11.60 -5.96 14.63
N LEU A 6 11.82 -5.03 13.69
CA LEU A 6 12.18 -3.66 14.02
C LEU A 6 10.99 -2.73 14.28
N ASP A 7 9.82 -3.02 13.71
CA ASP A 7 8.69 -2.09 13.69
C ASP A 7 7.33 -2.79 13.72
N ARG A 8 7.13 -3.66 14.73
CA ARG A 8 5.92 -4.47 14.95
C ARG A 8 4.61 -3.65 14.91
N ASN A 9 4.65 -2.43 15.45
CA ASN A 9 3.46 -1.57 15.52
C ASN A 9 2.95 -1.15 14.13
N SER A 10 3.79 -1.21 13.09
CA SER A 10 3.42 -0.90 11.72
C SER A 10 2.62 -1.99 11.02
N LEU A 11 2.44 -3.15 11.65
CA LEU A 11 1.79 -4.33 11.08
C LEU A 11 0.35 -4.54 11.57
N GLY A 12 -0.17 -3.62 12.38
CA GLY A 12 -1.52 -3.74 12.94
C GLY A 12 -1.69 -4.99 13.81
N ASP A 13 -2.72 -5.77 13.54
CA ASP A 13 -3.09 -6.99 14.28
C ASP A 13 -2.52 -8.28 13.66
N ALA A 14 -1.59 -8.18 12.72
CA ALA A 14 -1.00 -9.35 12.06
C ALA A 14 -0.44 -10.36 13.07
N ASP A 15 -0.84 -11.63 12.95
CA ASP A 15 -0.28 -12.71 13.74
C ASP A 15 1.11 -13.09 13.23
N LEU A 16 2.13 -12.87 14.05
CA LEU A 16 3.52 -13.22 13.75
C LEU A 16 3.95 -14.57 14.32
N THR A 17 3.07 -15.26 15.04
CA THR A 17 3.36 -16.57 15.65
C THR A 17 3.90 -17.60 14.66
N PRO A 18 3.35 -17.75 13.43
CA PRO A 18 3.86 -18.71 12.46
C PRO A 18 5.31 -18.43 12.02
N LEU A 19 5.73 -17.17 12.13
CA LEU A 19 7.08 -16.74 11.78
C LEU A 19 8.02 -16.88 12.99
N THR A 20 7.62 -16.34 14.16
CA THR A 20 8.44 -16.30 15.36
C THR A 20 8.65 -17.67 15.98
N SER A 21 7.74 -18.62 15.76
CA SER A 21 7.90 -20.01 16.21
C SER A 21 9.00 -20.81 15.46
N ARG A 22 9.52 -20.27 14.35
CA ARG A 22 10.52 -20.94 13.51
C ARG A 22 11.96 -20.72 13.94
N LEU A 23 12.22 -19.73 14.77
CA LEU A 23 13.54 -19.41 15.28
C LEU A 23 13.51 -19.28 16.81
N GLU A 24 14.53 -19.77 17.46
CA GLU A 24 14.77 -19.49 18.87
C GLU A 24 15.43 -18.12 19.01
N GLY A 25 14.84 -17.21 19.76
CA GLY A 25 15.44 -15.91 20.07
C GLY A 25 15.10 -14.78 19.11
N TRP A 26 13.82 -14.45 19.03
CA TRP A 26 13.35 -13.21 18.44
C TRP A 26 13.41 -12.05 19.43
N GLU A 27 13.95 -10.92 18.95
CA GLU A 27 13.74 -9.61 19.57
C GLU A 27 12.66 -8.88 18.79
N ILE A 28 11.63 -8.36 19.47
CA ILE A 28 10.50 -7.71 18.82
C ILE A 28 10.38 -6.30 19.37
N HIS A 29 10.65 -5.32 18.49
CA HIS A 29 10.50 -3.90 18.81
C HIS A 29 9.20 -3.36 18.22
N GLY A 30 8.44 -2.60 19.00
CA GLY A 30 7.23 -1.93 18.55
C GLY A 30 7.55 -0.88 17.47
N SER A 31 8.61 -0.11 17.69
CA SER A 31 9.18 0.86 16.76
C SER A 31 10.69 0.96 16.95
N THR A 32 11.40 1.36 15.91
CA THR A 32 12.85 1.61 15.95
C THR A 32 13.09 3.01 15.43
N LEU A 33 13.71 3.86 16.26
CA LEU A 33 14.06 5.21 15.90
C LEU A 33 15.40 5.24 15.15
N GLU A 34 15.64 6.34 14.47
CA GLU A 34 16.93 6.62 13.84
C GLU A 34 18.06 6.54 14.89
N GLY A 35 19.17 5.91 14.55
CA GLY A 35 20.30 5.66 15.46
C GLY A 35 20.18 4.43 16.36
N GLN A 36 19.01 3.77 16.44
CA GLN A 36 18.86 2.53 17.21
C GLN A 36 19.00 1.26 16.34
N THR A 37 18.97 1.41 15.04
CA THR A 37 18.89 0.27 14.11
C THR A 37 20.16 -0.58 14.17
N GLU A 38 21.33 0.04 14.15
CA GLU A 38 22.63 -0.67 14.18
C GLU A 38 22.77 -1.54 15.42
N GLU A 39 22.48 -0.99 16.61
CA GLU A 39 22.56 -1.72 17.88
C GLU A 39 21.63 -2.94 17.89
N ARG A 40 20.41 -2.76 17.36
CA ARG A 40 19.38 -3.80 17.35
C ARG A 40 19.67 -4.95 16.40
N ILE A 41 20.41 -4.71 15.32
CA ILE A 41 20.68 -5.75 14.31
C ILE A 41 22.09 -6.37 14.39
N GLN A 42 23.03 -5.75 15.12
CA GLN A 42 24.46 -6.13 15.07
C GLN A 42 24.75 -7.62 15.35
N HIS A 43 23.88 -8.28 16.11
CA HIS A 43 24.01 -9.70 16.46
C HIS A 43 22.96 -10.60 15.82
N CYS A 44 22.18 -10.07 14.86
CA CYS A 44 21.10 -10.78 14.23
C CYS A 44 21.52 -11.39 12.89
N GLU A 45 21.03 -12.58 12.60
CA GLU A 45 21.16 -13.23 11.29
C GLU A 45 19.95 -12.92 10.40
N VAL A 46 18.80 -12.59 11.01
CA VAL A 46 17.53 -12.32 10.34
C VAL A 46 16.97 -10.98 10.84
N VAL A 47 16.66 -10.09 9.92
CA VAL A 47 16.00 -8.82 10.20
C VAL A 47 14.68 -8.78 9.44
N LEU A 48 13.61 -8.44 10.15
CA LEU A 48 12.32 -8.16 9.56
C LEU A 48 11.95 -6.69 9.81
N THR A 49 11.57 -6.01 8.75
CA THR A 49 11.18 -4.60 8.80
C THR A 49 10.03 -4.31 7.83
N ASN A 50 9.19 -3.34 8.16
CA ASN A 50 8.22 -2.78 7.23
C ASN A 50 8.73 -1.44 6.67
N LYS A 51 9.22 -0.54 7.56
CA LYS A 51 9.55 0.85 7.18
C LYS A 51 10.91 1.34 7.69
N VAL A 52 11.55 0.61 8.62
CA VAL A 52 12.88 1.04 9.11
C VAL A 52 13.89 0.94 7.99
N VAL A 53 14.71 1.98 7.86
CA VAL A 53 15.73 2.06 6.82
C VAL A 53 16.91 1.20 7.18
N LEU A 54 17.36 0.39 6.22
CA LEU A 54 18.57 -0.43 6.28
C LEU A 54 19.48 0.02 5.13
N ASP A 55 20.20 1.09 5.36
CA ASP A 55 21.19 1.62 4.42
C ASP A 55 22.50 0.82 4.46
N GLN A 56 23.47 1.23 3.64
CA GLN A 56 24.77 0.58 3.55
C GLN A 56 25.50 0.55 4.92
N ALA A 57 25.43 1.63 5.71
CA ALA A 57 26.11 1.72 7.01
C ALA A 57 25.49 0.74 8.01
N VAL A 58 24.17 0.73 8.11
CA VAL A 58 23.39 -0.18 8.96
C VAL A 58 23.65 -1.65 8.58
N ILE A 59 23.62 -1.96 7.29
CA ILE A 59 23.91 -3.31 6.80
C ILE A 59 25.36 -3.69 7.15
N ALA A 60 26.32 -2.79 7.01
CA ALA A 60 27.72 -3.04 7.34
C ALA A 60 27.96 -3.31 8.84
N ALA A 61 27.18 -2.68 9.71
CA ALA A 61 27.27 -2.84 11.16
C ALA A 61 26.87 -4.23 11.67
N SER A 62 26.19 -5.04 10.84
CA SER A 62 25.75 -6.40 11.22
C SER A 62 26.50 -7.50 10.44
N PRO A 63 27.67 -7.96 10.91
CA PRO A 63 28.47 -8.96 10.19
C PRO A 63 27.78 -10.34 10.06
N SER A 64 26.87 -10.66 10.96
CA SER A 64 26.15 -11.92 10.99
C SER A 64 24.90 -11.95 10.12
N LEU A 65 24.47 -10.80 9.57
CA LEU A 65 23.21 -10.67 8.82
C LEU A 65 23.24 -11.49 7.53
N ARG A 66 22.23 -12.33 7.35
CA ARG A 66 22.06 -13.25 6.22
C ARG A 66 20.74 -13.08 5.48
N PHE A 67 19.71 -12.56 6.17
CA PHE A 67 18.38 -12.42 5.60
C PHE A 67 17.71 -11.12 6.06
N ILE A 68 17.12 -10.41 5.11
CA ILE A 68 16.26 -9.25 5.34
C ILE A 68 14.88 -9.56 4.75
N GLY A 69 13.86 -9.57 5.60
CA GLY A 69 12.47 -9.68 5.20
C GLY A 69 11.77 -8.34 5.28
N ILE A 70 11.32 -7.82 4.14
CA ILE A 70 10.54 -6.59 4.07
C ILE A 70 9.06 -6.97 4.12
N MET A 71 8.39 -6.60 5.21
CA MET A 71 6.98 -6.89 5.46
C MET A 71 6.06 -5.89 4.72
N ALA A 72 6.48 -5.50 3.53
CA ALA A 72 5.80 -4.58 2.61
C ALA A 72 6.14 -4.92 1.17
N THR A 73 5.47 -4.29 0.21
CA THR A 73 5.75 -4.47 -1.22
C THR A 73 6.95 -3.66 -1.68
N GLY A 74 7.09 -2.42 -1.21
CA GLY A 74 8.21 -1.54 -1.57
C GLY A 74 9.51 -1.97 -0.89
N THR A 75 10.64 -1.82 -1.59
CA THR A 75 11.98 -2.18 -1.11
C THR A 75 12.90 -0.98 -0.94
N ASN A 76 12.37 0.22 -1.08
CA ASN A 76 13.12 1.47 -1.06
C ASN A 76 13.75 1.84 0.30
N ASN A 77 13.38 1.12 1.35
CA ASN A 77 13.94 1.25 2.69
C ASN A 77 15.16 0.33 2.93
N VAL A 78 15.58 -0.46 1.93
CA VAL A 78 16.75 -1.35 2.04
C VAL A 78 17.71 -1.06 0.90
N ASP A 79 18.98 -0.88 1.21
CA ASP A 79 20.04 -0.82 0.21
C ASP A 79 20.29 -2.22 -0.38
N LEU A 80 19.64 -2.47 -1.52
CA LEU A 80 19.71 -3.78 -2.19
C LEU A 80 21.10 -4.08 -2.76
N GLU A 81 21.88 -3.06 -3.09
CA GLU A 81 23.22 -3.24 -3.62
C GLU A 81 24.19 -3.67 -2.51
N ALA A 82 24.18 -2.97 -1.39
CA ALA A 82 24.94 -3.33 -0.21
C ALA A 82 24.59 -4.75 0.31
N ALA A 83 23.29 -5.09 0.30
CA ALA A 83 22.83 -6.42 0.67
C ALA A 83 23.36 -7.49 -0.30
N ARG A 84 23.34 -7.24 -1.62
CA ARG A 84 23.84 -8.14 -2.65
C ARG A 84 25.35 -8.38 -2.54
N GLU A 85 26.14 -7.31 -2.33
CA GLU A 85 27.59 -7.40 -2.15
C GLU A 85 27.96 -8.32 -0.97
N ARG A 86 27.17 -8.26 0.09
CA ARG A 86 27.34 -9.08 1.28
C ARG A 86 26.64 -10.43 1.20
N LYS A 87 26.03 -10.77 0.07
CA LYS A 87 25.28 -12.02 -0.16
C LYS A 87 24.12 -12.22 0.83
N ILE A 88 23.51 -11.12 1.28
CA ILE A 88 22.32 -11.14 2.13
C ILE A 88 21.11 -11.35 1.23
N VAL A 89 20.27 -12.32 1.58
CA VAL A 89 19.01 -12.56 0.86
C VAL A 89 17.98 -11.53 1.31
N VAL A 90 17.40 -10.81 0.34
CA VAL A 90 16.32 -9.85 0.60
C VAL A 90 15.04 -10.34 -0.05
N CYS A 91 13.97 -10.44 0.75
CA CYS A 91 12.64 -10.79 0.28
C CYS A 91 11.63 -9.73 0.71
N ASN A 92 10.60 -9.50 -0.12
CA ASN A 92 9.50 -8.60 0.18
C ASN A 92 8.14 -9.31 0.03
N ALA A 93 7.08 -8.70 0.57
CA ALA A 93 5.72 -9.21 0.42
C ALA A 93 5.08 -8.63 -0.85
N ARG A 94 4.63 -9.49 -1.78
CA ARG A 94 4.02 -9.08 -3.05
C ARG A 94 2.58 -9.54 -3.14
N GLY A 95 1.73 -8.75 -3.78
CA GLY A 95 0.35 -9.12 -4.11
C GLY A 95 -0.65 -9.16 -2.95
N TYR A 96 -0.24 -8.98 -1.71
CA TYR A 96 -1.11 -9.13 -0.54
C TYR A 96 -2.16 -8.02 -0.42
N ALA A 97 -1.85 -6.82 -0.89
CA ALA A 97 -2.69 -5.64 -0.70
C ALA A 97 -3.54 -5.28 -1.93
N THR A 98 -3.46 -6.03 -3.02
CA THR A 98 -4.08 -5.66 -4.30
C THR A 98 -5.59 -5.44 -4.17
N ASN A 99 -6.28 -6.37 -3.56
CA ASN A 99 -7.74 -6.26 -3.40
C ASN A 99 -8.14 -5.17 -2.41
N SER A 100 -7.45 -5.05 -1.27
CA SER A 100 -7.77 -4.05 -0.25
C SER A 100 -7.48 -2.63 -0.73
N VAL A 101 -6.39 -2.40 -1.45
CA VAL A 101 -6.07 -1.09 -2.04
C VAL A 101 -7.08 -0.72 -3.13
N ALA A 102 -7.42 -1.66 -4.02
CA ALA A 102 -8.41 -1.40 -5.06
C ALA A 102 -9.79 -1.10 -4.47
N GLN A 103 -10.24 -1.89 -3.48
CA GLN A 103 -11.48 -1.65 -2.75
C GLN A 103 -11.49 -0.27 -2.08
N HIS A 104 -10.42 0.08 -1.37
CA HIS A 104 -10.31 1.37 -0.69
C HIS A 104 -10.34 2.54 -1.68
N THR A 105 -9.65 2.43 -2.81
CA THR A 105 -9.66 3.44 -3.88
C THR A 105 -11.06 3.69 -4.39
N ILE A 106 -11.81 2.63 -4.72
CA ILE A 106 -13.20 2.76 -5.16
C ILE A 106 -14.10 3.31 -4.06
N GLY A 107 -13.90 2.90 -2.80
CA GLY A 107 -14.62 3.45 -1.65
C GLY A 107 -14.44 4.96 -1.51
N LEU A 108 -13.21 5.47 -1.68
CA LEU A 108 -12.93 6.90 -1.68
C LEU A 108 -13.58 7.61 -2.87
N MET A 109 -13.51 7.04 -4.08
CA MET A 109 -14.15 7.60 -5.28
C MET A 109 -15.66 7.71 -5.09
N LEU A 110 -16.33 6.67 -4.63
CA LEU A 110 -17.76 6.67 -4.36
C LEU A 110 -18.13 7.68 -3.28
N ASN A 111 -17.37 7.74 -2.19
CA ASN A 111 -17.61 8.70 -1.12
C ASN A 111 -17.52 10.14 -1.60
N LEU A 112 -16.53 10.47 -2.44
CA LEU A 112 -16.37 11.81 -3.02
C LEU A 112 -17.47 12.11 -4.04
N ALA A 113 -17.78 11.18 -4.94
CA ALA A 113 -18.78 11.37 -5.98
C ALA A 113 -20.20 11.53 -5.41
N THR A 114 -20.54 10.76 -4.38
CA THR A 114 -21.90 10.75 -3.79
C THR A 114 -22.02 11.61 -2.54
N GLN A 115 -20.95 12.28 -2.09
CA GLN A 115 -20.93 13.06 -0.84
C GLN A 115 -21.40 12.24 0.38
N GLN A 116 -21.15 10.93 0.36
CA GLN A 116 -21.69 9.98 1.33
C GLN A 116 -21.37 10.35 2.78
N HIS A 117 -20.16 10.83 3.06
CA HIS A 117 -19.74 11.27 4.38
C HIS A 117 -20.61 12.39 4.94
N ARG A 118 -21.10 13.32 4.07
CA ARG A 118 -21.96 14.45 4.47
C ARG A 118 -23.37 13.95 4.77
N TYR A 119 -23.93 13.10 3.92
CA TYR A 119 -25.25 12.52 4.16
C TYR A 119 -25.30 11.62 5.39
N ILE A 120 -24.23 10.87 5.67
CA ILE A 120 -24.10 10.09 6.91
C ILE A 120 -24.10 11.00 8.14
N ALA A 121 -23.34 12.11 8.11
CA ALA A 121 -23.30 13.06 9.20
C ALA A 121 -24.67 13.73 9.42
N ASP A 122 -25.36 14.11 8.36
CA ASP A 122 -26.69 14.70 8.43
C ASP A 122 -27.73 13.71 8.98
N THR A 123 -27.68 12.46 8.56
CA THR A 123 -28.56 11.41 9.09
C THR A 123 -28.31 11.19 10.59
N GLY A 124 -27.04 11.14 11.00
CA GLY A 124 -26.65 11.00 12.41
C GLY A 124 -27.09 12.21 13.27
N ALA A 125 -27.23 13.37 12.68
CA ALA A 125 -27.75 14.58 13.32
C ALA A 125 -29.28 14.74 13.22
N ASN A 126 -30.02 13.72 12.77
CA ASN A 126 -31.46 13.70 12.53
C ASN A 126 -31.96 14.75 11.53
N ARG A 127 -31.12 15.28 10.67
CA ARG A 127 -31.49 16.29 9.67
C ARG A 127 -32.38 15.75 8.55
N TRP A 128 -32.42 14.41 8.40
CA TRP A 128 -33.32 13.80 7.40
C TRP A 128 -34.79 14.12 7.67
N GLN A 129 -35.21 14.15 8.95
CA GLN A 129 -36.58 14.47 9.36
C GLN A 129 -36.96 15.92 9.17
N GLU A 130 -35.97 16.81 8.98
CA GLU A 130 -36.20 18.25 8.75
C GLU A 130 -36.53 18.57 7.27
N SER A 131 -36.49 17.56 6.39
CA SER A 131 -36.78 17.76 4.97
C SER A 131 -38.28 17.84 4.72
N ASP A 132 -38.70 18.85 3.99
CA ASP A 132 -40.08 19.03 3.55
C ASP A 132 -40.51 18.05 2.45
N VAL A 133 -39.55 17.27 1.90
CA VAL A 133 -39.78 16.30 0.84
C VAL A 133 -39.19 14.93 1.25
N PHE A 134 -39.53 13.89 0.50
CA PHE A 134 -39.14 12.52 0.81
C PHE A 134 -37.61 12.25 0.70
N CYS A 135 -36.81 13.19 0.26
CA CYS A 135 -35.39 13.08 0.04
C CYS A 135 -34.61 14.32 0.49
N ARG A 136 -33.31 14.22 0.55
CA ARG A 136 -32.38 15.35 0.76
C ARG A 136 -31.53 15.55 -0.49
N LEU A 137 -31.47 16.82 -0.95
CA LEU A 137 -30.72 17.20 -2.17
C LEU A 137 -29.68 18.30 -1.90
N ASP A 138 -29.18 18.35 -0.67
CA ASP A 138 -28.30 19.43 -0.19
C ASP A 138 -26.93 19.42 -0.84
N TYR A 139 -26.48 18.23 -1.26
CA TYR A 139 -25.13 18.06 -1.80
C TYR A 139 -25.20 17.52 -3.23
N PRO A 140 -24.40 18.06 -4.16
CA PRO A 140 -24.34 17.55 -5.52
C PRO A 140 -23.78 16.14 -5.54
N ILE A 141 -24.47 15.25 -6.23
CA ILE A 141 -24.05 13.86 -6.45
C ILE A 141 -23.63 13.71 -7.90
N ILE A 142 -22.48 13.04 -8.11
CA ILE A 142 -21.97 12.69 -9.43
C ILE A 142 -22.15 11.20 -9.63
N GLU A 143 -22.83 10.81 -10.69
CA GLU A 143 -22.89 9.43 -11.14
C GLU A 143 -21.59 9.06 -11.86
N LEU A 144 -20.97 7.93 -11.52
CA LEU A 144 -19.70 7.48 -12.11
C LEU A 144 -19.89 6.81 -13.46
N ALA A 145 -21.05 6.21 -13.71
CA ALA A 145 -21.35 5.59 -14.98
C ALA A 145 -21.19 6.59 -16.14
N GLY A 146 -20.53 6.18 -17.22
CA GLY A 146 -20.24 7.03 -18.36
C GLY A 146 -19.13 8.07 -18.15
N LYS A 147 -18.55 8.19 -16.95
CA LYS A 147 -17.39 9.04 -16.68
C LYS A 147 -16.07 8.33 -17.05
N THR A 148 -15.03 9.12 -17.20
CA THR A 148 -13.69 8.61 -17.48
C THR A 148 -12.88 8.48 -16.19
N LEU A 149 -12.21 7.35 -16.02
CA LEU A 149 -11.24 7.10 -14.96
C LEU A 149 -9.83 7.07 -15.56
N GLY A 150 -9.02 8.08 -15.25
CA GLY A 150 -7.61 8.13 -15.61
C GLY A 150 -6.75 7.39 -14.58
N ILE A 151 -5.86 6.51 -15.03
CA ILE A 151 -4.95 5.74 -14.16
C ILE A 151 -3.50 6.08 -14.49
N ILE A 152 -2.78 6.58 -13.51
CA ILE A 152 -1.34 6.81 -13.57
C ILE A 152 -0.64 5.61 -12.91
N GLY A 153 -0.11 4.70 -13.74
CA GLY A 153 0.49 3.45 -13.29
C GLY A 153 -0.43 2.23 -13.40
N LEU A 154 -0.49 1.63 -14.60
CA LEU A 154 -1.28 0.41 -14.87
C LEU A 154 -0.45 -0.85 -14.55
N GLY A 155 0.02 -0.96 -13.31
CA GLY A 155 0.60 -2.17 -12.72
C GLY A 155 -0.46 -3.05 -12.08
N GLU A 156 -0.07 -3.86 -11.10
CA GLU A 156 -0.98 -4.78 -10.40
C GLU A 156 -2.15 -4.04 -9.74
N LEU A 157 -1.85 -2.99 -8.95
CA LEU A 157 -2.85 -2.19 -8.24
C LEU A 157 -3.74 -1.41 -9.21
N GLY A 158 -3.13 -0.68 -10.17
CA GLY A 158 -3.87 0.10 -11.15
C GLY A 158 -4.78 -0.76 -12.02
N SER A 159 -4.34 -1.97 -12.37
CA SER A 159 -5.17 -2.93 -13.13
C SER A 159 -6.35 -3.43 -12.32
N ALA A 160 -6.20 -3.62 -11.02
CA ALA A 160 -7.30 -4.01 -10.14
C ALA A 160 -8.33 -2.87 -10.01
N VAL A 161 -7.88 -1.63 -9.82
CA VAL A 161 -8.75 -0.45 -9.80
C VAL A 161 -9.47 -0.26 -11.13
N ALA A 162 -8.76 -0.44 -12.26
CA ALA A 162 -9.31 -0.34 -13.61
C ALA A 162 -10.51 -1.29 -13.82
N LYS A 163 -10.36 -2.55 -13.40
CA LYS A 163 -11.45 -3.55 -13.48
C LYS A 163 -12.68 -3.12 -12.68
N LEU A 164 -12.49 -2.58 -11.49
CA LEU A 164 -13.60 -2.08 -10.68
C LEU A 164 -14.24 -0.82 -11.28
N GLY A 165 -13.45 0.09 -11.83
CA GLY A 165 -13.97 1.25 -12.56
C GLY A 165 -14.81 0.85 -13.77
N GLN A 166 -14.36 -0.12 -14.56
CA GLN A 166 -15.12 -0.68 -15.67
C GLN A 166 -16.44 -1.32 -15.21
N ALA A 167 -16.41 -2.04 -14.08
CA ALA A 167 -17.62 -2.64 -13.49
C ALA A 167 -18.64 -1.59 -13.01
N LEU A 168 -18.19 -0.37 -12.70
CA LEU A 168 -19.04 0.79 -12.40
C LEU A 168 -19.50 1.54 -13.66
N GLY A 169 -19.26 1.01 -14.85
CA GLY A 169 -19.67 1.63 -16.12
C GLY A 169 -18.79 2.79 -16.55
N MET A 170 -17.59 2.93 -16.01
CA MET A 170 -16.65 4.00 -16.40
C MET A 170 -15.85 3.61 -17.65
N THR A 171 -15.48 4.61 -18.45
CA THR A 171 -14.40 4.47 -19.43
C THR A 171 -13.05 4.59 -18.72
N VAL A 172 -12.15 3.60 -18.91
CA VAL A 172 -10.85 3.64 -18.24
C VAL A 172 -9.75 3.93 -19.24
N LEU A 173 -8.92 4.92 -18.92
CA LEU A 173 -7.71 5.29 -19.65
C LEU A 173 -6.49 5.14 -18.73
N ALA A 174 -5.34 4.79 -19.26
CA ALA A 174 -4.11 4.72 -18.48
C ALA A 174 -3.00 5.57 -19.12
N LEU A 175 -2.18 6.20 -18.28
CA LEU A 175 -1.00 6.90 -18.74
C LEU A 175 -0.06 5.93 -19.47
N ARG A 176 0.43 6.35 -20.63
CA ARG A 176 1.48 5.62 -21.37
C ARG A 176 2.75 5.58 -20.53
N SER A 177 3.35 4.42 -20.42
CA SER A 177 4.63 4.20 -19.74
C SER A 177 5.65 3.71 -20.76
N GLU A 178 6.86 4.24 -20.72
CA GLU A 178 7.96 3.84 -21.62
C GLU A 178 8.30 2.35 -21.49
N ASN A 179 8.16 1.79 -20.29
CA ASN A 179 8.48 0.39 -19.97
C ASN A 179 7.24 -0.49 -19.73
N GLY A 180 6.04 0.05 -19.94
CA GLY A 180 4.79 -0.66 -19.67
C GLY A 180 4.34 -1.51 -20.83
N ALA A 181 4.01 -2.79 -20.57
CA ALA A 181 3.37 -3.63 -21.56
C ALA A 181 2.06 -3.00 -22.06
N GLU A 182 1.77 -3.14 -23.34
CA GLU A 182 0.47 -2.71 -23.88
C GLU A 182 -0.65 -3.54 -23.25
N SER A 183 -1.77 -2.88 -22.97
CA SER A 183 -2.98 -3.54 -22.48
C SER A 183 -3.96 -3.68 -23.65
N ALA A 184 -4.45 -4.89 -23.87
CA ALA A 184 -5.45 -5.14 -24.91
C ALA A 184 -6.81 -4.49 -24.62
N THR A 185 -7.07 -4.10 -23.38
CA THR A 185 -8.40 -3.68 -22.93
C THR A 185 -8.47 -2.26 -22.38
N ILE A 186 -7.33 -1.62 -22.08
CA ILE A 186 -7.26 -0.27 -21.52
C ILE A 186 -6.32 0.57 -22.39
N PRO A 187 -6.86 1.59 -23.09
CA PRO A 187 -6.05 2.49 -23.91
C PRO A 187 -4.98 3.19 -23.08
N ARG A 188 -3.76 3.28 -23.63
CA ARG A 188 -2.66 4.04 -23.05
C ARG A 188 -2.52 5.35 -23.79
N VAL A 189 -2.66 6.44 -23.09
CA VAL A 189 -2.74 7.80 -23.63
C VAL A 189 -1.65 8.69 -23.02
N SER A 190 -1.50 9.90 -23.53
CA SER A 190 -0.60 10.91 -22.99
C SER A 190 -1.07 11.41 -21.62
N MET A 191 -0.21 12.12 -20.90
CA MET A 191 -0.60 12.78 -19.65
C MET A 191 -1.69 13.83 -19.88
N GLU A 192 -1.60 14.56 -20.97
CA GLU A 192 -2.61 15.56 -21.33
C GLU A 192 -3.99 14.93 -21.53
N GLU A 193 -4.06 13.82 -22.25
CA GLU A 193 -5.31 13.09 -22.48
C GLU A 193 -5.87 12.43 -21.20
N VAL A 194 -5.01 12.10 -20.23
CA VAL A 194 -5.47 11.57 -18.92
C VAL A 194 -6.09 12.67 -18.05
N LEU A 195 -5.63 13.93 -18.22
CA LEU A 195 -6.05 15.08 -17.39
C LEU A 195 -7.17 15.93 -18.00
N CYS A 196 -7.50 15.73 -19.28
CA CYS A 196 -8.62 16.38 -19.99
C CYS A 196 -9.88 15.54 -19.97
#